data_47c5b109918065b0cb98883505e3459f
#
_entry.id   47c5b109918065b0cb98883505e3459f
#
_cell.length_a   1.000
_cell.length_b   1.000
_cell.length_c   1.000
_cell.angle_alpha   90.00
_cell.angle_beta   90.00
_cell.angle_gamma   90.00
#
_symmetry.space_group_name_H-M   'P 1'
#
loop_
_entity.id
_entity.type
_entity.pdbx_description
1 polymer ?
#
loop_
_entity_poly.entity_id
_entity_poly.type
_entity_poly.pdbx_seq_one_letter_code
_entity_poly.pdbx_strand_id
1 'polypeptide(L)'
;MAIGLSSGFEVQTLTALTAVGVTDSAVLAGTNVTFQVTVASIGTSVVIRMEGSLDDTSYFPLYDNDQADTTITANGTYGFCLYSPVRFARLRLVTVTGGTPTIATTIGAA
;
A
#
# COMPACT_ATOMS: atom_id res chain seq x y z
N MET A 1 19.70 -7.67 -3.51
CA MET A 1 19.07 -7.52 -4.81
C MET A 1 18.56 -8.85 -5.31
N ALA A 2 17.35 -8.86 -5.78
CA ALA A 2 16.75 -10.08 -6.28
C ALA A 2 17.15 -10.29 -7.73
N ILE A 3 18.04 -11.22 -7.96
CA ILE A 3 18.55 -11.53 -9.28
C ILE A 3 17.77 -12.72 -9.84
N GLY A 4 17.42 -12.66 -11.10
CA GLY A 4 16.73 -13.75 -11.77
C GLY A 4 15.22 -13.76 -11.56
N LEU A 5 14.69 -12.79 -10.88
CA LEU A 5 13.25 -12.60 -10.79
C LEU A 5 12.78 -11.88 -12.04
N SER A 6 12.81 -12.56 -13.13
CA SER A 6 12.56 -11.93 -14.41
C SER A 6 11.12 -12.08 -14.86
N SER A 7 10.41 -13.06 -14.39
CA SER A 7 9.14 -13.41 -14.99
C SER A 7 7.99 -12.71 -14.31
N GLY A 8 7.78 -11.46 -14.63
CA GLY A 8 6.56 -10.76 -14.28
C GLY A 8 6.39 -10.40 -12.83
N PHE A 9 7.43 -10.52 -12.00
CA PHE A 9 7.36 -10.02 -10.64
C PHE A 9 8.13 -8.70 -10.54
N GLU A 10 7.43 -7.63 -10.22
CA GLU A 10 8.03 -6.32 -10.07
C GLU A 10 7.74 -5.75 -8.70
N VAL A 11 8.73 -5.04 -8.15
CA VAL A 11 8.64 -4.40 -6.84
C VAL A 11 8.91 -2.92 -7.01
N GLN A 12 8.04 -2.09 -6.46
CA GLN A 12 8.16 -0.64 -6.49
C GLN A 12 8.05 -0.08 -5.09
N THR A 13 8.97 0.81 -4.73
CA THR A 13 8.93 1.51 -3.45
C THR A 13 8.28 2.87 -3.68
N LEU A 14 7.25 3.15 -2.90
CA LEU A 14 6.48 4.39 -3.01
C LEU A 14 7.03 5.43 -2.04
N THR A 15 6.67 6.69 -2.26
CA THR A 15 7.05 7.78 -1.38
C THR A 15 6.44 7.57 0.01
N ALA A 16 7.25 7.72 1.06
CA ALA A 16 6.76 7.57 2.42
C ALA A 16 5.75 8.67 2.77
N LEU A 17 4.74 8.30 3.55
CA LEU A 17 3.73 9.23 4.05
C LEU A 17 4.00 9.56 5.51
N THR A 18 3.96 10.83 5.85
CA THR A 18 4.07 11.32 7.22
C THR A 18 2.83 12.07 7.68
N ALA A 19 1.86 12.21 6.81
CA ALA A 19 0.59 12.87 7.08
C ALA A 19 -0.49 12.24 6.21
N VAL A 20 -1.75 12.50 6.54
CA VAL A 20 -2.90 12.06 5.75
C VAL A 20 -2.71 12.46 4.30
N GLY A 21 -2.94 11.53 3.40
CA GLY A 21 -2.76 11.72 1.98
C GLY A 21 -2.55 10.40 1.25
N VAL A 22 -2.04 10.49 0.01
CA VAL A 22 -1.79 9.33 -0.83
C VAL A 22 -0.34 9.28 -1.26
N THR A 23 0.16 8.05 -1.48
CA THR A 23 1.46 7.85 -2.11
C THR A 23 1.38 8.16 -3.61
N ASP A 24 2.55 8.20 -4.25
CA ASP A 24 2.59 8.06 -5.70
C ASP A 24 2.02 6.69 -6.09
N SER A 25 1.75 6.50 -7.36
CA SER A 25 1.18 5.25 -7.86
C SER A 25 2.24 4.31 -8.36
N ALA A 26 1.98 3.01 -8.17
CA ALA A 26 2.77 1.94 -8.78
C ALA A 26 2.05 1.43 -10.02
N VAL A 27 2.80 1.11 -11.07
CA VAL A 27 2.28 0.46 -12.27
C VAL A 27 2.38 -1.05 -12.07
N LEU A 28 1.26 -1.74 -12.20
CA LEU A 28 1.20 -3.16 -11.92
C LEU A 28 1.39 -3.98 -13.20
N ALA A 29 2.28 -4.96 -13.13
CA ALA A 29 2.53 -5.90 -14.22
C ALA A 29 1.72 -7.18 -14.10
N GLY A 30 0.99 -7.36 -13.01
CA GLY A 30 0.22 -8.57 -12.76
C GLY A 30 -0.97 -8.31 -11.84
N THR A 31 -1.70 -9.37 -11.52
CA THR A 31 -2.95 -9.28 -10.77
C THR A 31 -2.83 -9.73 -9.32
N ASN A 32 -1.76 -10.44 -8.97
CA ASN A 32 -1.48 -10.79 -7.59
C ASN A 32 -0.62 -9.68 -7.00
N VAL A 33 -1.21 -8.86 -6.17
CA VAL A 33 -0.60 -7.64 -5.67
C VAL A 33 -0.32 -7.79 -4.18
N THR A 34 0.89 -7.44 -3.77
CA THR A 34 1.27 -7.43 -2.35
C THR A 34 1.65 -6.02 -1.95
N PHE A 35 1.00 -5.52 -0.91
CA PHE A 35 1.41 -4.28 -0.24
C PHE A 35 2.21 -4.66 0.98
N GLN A 36 3.44 -4.17 1.07
CA GLN A 36 4.25 -4.26 2.27
C GLN A 36 4.31 -2.87 2.89
N VAL A 37 3.75 -2.73 4.08
CA VAL A 37 3.60 -1.45 4.75
C VAL A 37 4.37 -1.49 6.06
N THR A 38 5.34 -0.60 6.21
CA THR A 38 6.12 -0.47 7.44
C THR A 38 5.71 0.81 8.14
N VAL A 39 5.31 0.69 9.39
CA VAL A 39 4.82 1.79 10.21
C VAL A 39 5.81 2.03 11.33
N ALA A 40 6.25 3.28 11.47
CA ALA A 40 7.12 3.74 12.54
C ALA A 40 6.52 4.97 13.20
N SER A 41 6.83 5.17 14.47
CA SER A 41 6.37 6.33 15.26
C SER A 41 4.85 6.50 15.25
N ILE A 42 4.13 5.40 15.39
CA ILE A 42 2.69 5.35 15.13
C ILE A 42 1.86 6.24 16.07
N GLY A 43 2.30 6.45 17.28
CA GLY A 43 1.45 7.09 18.30
C GLY A 43 0.36 6.11 18.75
N THR A 44 -0.90 6.45 18.54
CA THR A 44 -2.02 5.60 18.95
C THR A 44 -2.44 4.64 17.82
N SER A 45 -2.79 5.19 16.67
CA SER A 45 -3.25 4.36 15.55
C SER A 45 -3.17 5.11 14.24
N VAL A 46 -3.15 4.34 13.15
CA VAL A 46 -3.34 4.86 11.79
C VAL A 46 -4.38 3.99 11.09
N VAL A 47 -5.09 4.61 10.14
CA VAL A 47 -5.99 3.90 9.24
C VAL A 47 -5.46 4.05 7.84
N ILE A 48 -5.25 2.94 7.17
CA ILE A 48 -4.76 2.92 5.79
C ILE A 48 -5.80 2.30 4.87
N ARG A 49 -5.71 2.67 3.59
CA ARG A 49 -6.53 2.10 2.54
C ARG A 49 -5.66 1.81 1.33
N MET A 50 -5.78 0.60 0.81
CA MET A 50 -5.15 0.23 -0.45
C MET A 50 -6.10 0.63 -1.58
N GLU A 51 -5.56 1.30 -2.60
CA GLU A 51 -6.37 1.81 -3.69
C GLU A 51 -5.81 1.36 -5.03
N GLY A 52 -6.72 1.11 -5.97
CA GLY A 52 -6.37 0.75 -7.33
C GLY A 52 -7.09 1.58 -8.37
N SER A 53 -6.58 1.56 -9.59
CA SER A 53 -7.13 2.32 -10.70
C SER A 53 -6.77 1.66 -12.02
N LEU A 54 -7.58 1.92 -13.04
CA LEU A 54 -7.28 1.51 -14.40
C LEU A 54 -6.67 2.64 -15.23
N ASP A 55 -6.83 3.89 -14.79
CA ASP A 55 -6.43 5.06 -15.56
C ASP A 55 -5.49 6.02 -14.82
N ASP A 56 -5.08 5.67 -13.61
CA ASP A 56 -4.25 6.50 -12.73
C ASP A 56 -4.87 7.84 -12.36
N THR A 57 -6.14 7.98 -12.54
CA THR A 57 -6.89 9.22 -12.24
C THR A 57 -8.01 8.96 -11.26
N SER A 58 -8.86 7.99 -11.56
CA SER A 58 -9.98 7.60 -10.70
C SER A 58 -9.59 6.39 -9.90
N TYR A 59 -9.51 6.54 -8.59
CA TYR A 59 -9.11 5.48 -7.69
C TYR A 59 -10.28 4.98 -6.85
N PHE A 60 -10.23 3.70 -6.52
CA PHE A 60 -11.24 3.04 -5.69
C PHE A 60 -10.55 2.12 -4.68
N PRO A 61 -11.22 1.80 -3.55
CA PRO A 61 -10.62 0.94 -2.54
C PRO A 61 -10.41 -0.48 -3.07
N LEU A 62 -9.27 -1.07 -2.72
CA LEU A 62 -9.04 -2.50 -2.85
C LEU A 62 -9.37 -3.14 -1.52
N TYR A 63 -10.17 -4.20 -1.56
CA TYR A 63 -10.67 -4.81 -0.34
C TYR A 63 -9.77 -5.95 0.11
N ASP A 64 -9.42 -5.93 1.39
CA ASP A 64 -8.76 -7.02 2.08
C ASP A 64 -9.77 -7.59 3.10
N ASN A 65 -10.14 -8.85 2.94
CA ASN A 65 -11.14 -9.52 3.79
C ASN A 65 -12.44 -8.71 3.93
N ASP A 66 -12.95 -8.19 2.82
CA ASP A 66 -14.17 -7.38 2.76
C ASP A 66 -14.05 -6.03 3.47
N GLN A 67 -12.84 -5.59 3.79
CA GLN A 67 -12.59 -4.30 4.43
C GLN A 67 -11.85 -3.38 3.48
N ALA A 68 -12.39 -2.17 3.29
CA ALA A 68 -11.72 -1.13 2.52
C ALA A 68 -10.58 -0.51 3.31
N ASP A 69 -10.78 -0.29 4.61
CA ASP A 69 -9.84 0.37 5.49
C ASP A 69 -9.28 -0.60 6.52
N THR A 70 -8.01 -0.43 6.83
CA THR A 70 -7.31 -1.24 7.83
C THR A 70 -6.77 -0.33 8.92
N THR A 71 -7.06 -0.68 10.17
CA THR A 71 -6.54 0.04 11.33
C THR A 71 -5.30 -0.68 11.84
N ILE A 72 -4.22 0.09 12.02
CA ILE A 72 -2.95 -0.41 12.56
C ILE A 72 -2.68 0.31 13.88
N THR A 73 -2.37 -0.45 14.93
CA THR A 73 -2.21 0.08 16.28
C THR A 73 -0.81 -0.12 16.84
N ALA A 74 0.11 -0.68 16.08
CA ALA A 74 1.49 -0.90 16.53
C ALA A 74 2.46 -0.68 15.40
N ASN A 75 3.67 -0.25 15.73
CA ASN A 75 4.76 -0.20 14.77
C ASN A 75 5.07 -1.60 14.26
N GLY A 76 5.51 -1.69 13.03
CA GLY A 76 5.90 -2.97 12.44
C GLY A 76 5.75 -2.97 10.93
N THR A 77 5.99 -4.14 10.34
CA THR A 77 5.83 -4.37 8.91
C THR A 77 4.64 -5.29 8.69
N TYR A 78 3.73 -4.87 7.81
CA TYR A 78 2.49 -5.57 7.54
C TYR A 78 2.42 -5.92 6.06
N GLY A 79 1.93 -7.10 5.76
CA GLY A 79 1.76 -7.58 4.38
C GLY A 79 0.29 -7.81 4.05
N PHE A 80 -0.12 -7.33 2.88
CA PHE A 80 -1.47 -7.51 2.37
C PHE A 80 -1.39 -8.06 0.96
N CYS A 81 -1.89 -9.27 0.78
CA CYS A 81 -1.85 -9.95 -0.51
C CYS A 81 -3.25 -9.97 -1.11
N LEU A 82 -3.39 -9.38 -2.29
CA LEU A 82 -4.68 -9.18 -2.93
C LEU A 82 -4.66 -9.72 -4.36
N TYR A 83 -5.79 -10.23 -4.80
CA TYR A 83 -6.02 -10.43 -6.22
C TYR A 83 -6.75 -9.20 -6.75
N SER A 84 -6.06 -8.40 -7.54
CA SER A 84 -6.59 -7.11 -7.97
C SER A 84 -6.22 -6.85 -9.42
N PRO A 85 -7.11 -7.10 -10.37
CA PRO A 85 -6.83 -6.87 -11.79
C PRO A 85 -6.98 -5.39 -12.13
N VAL A 86 -6.12 -4.57 -11.55
CA VAL A 86 -6.03 -3.13 -11.81
C VAL A 86 -4.66 -2.82 -12.40
N ARG A 87 -4.52 -1.66 -13.01
CA ARG A 87 -3.27 -1.26 -13.64
C ARG A 87 -2.37 -0.45 -12.72
N PHE A 88 -2.96 0.31 -11.82
CA PHE A 88 -2.23 1.18 -10.91
C PHE A 88 -2.69 0.92 -9.48
N ALA A 89 -1.77 1.07 -8.53
CA ALA A 89 -2.08 0.95 -7.12
C ALA A 89 -1.33 1.99 -6.31
N ARG A 90 -1.92 2.38 -5.19
CA ARG A 90 -1.30 3.31 -4.25
C ARG A 90 -1.83 3.04 -2.85
N LEU A 91 -1.17 3.62 -1.86
CA LEU A 91 -1.64 3.58 -0.48
C LEU A 91 -2.19 4.94 -0.07
N ARG A 92 -3.31 4.94 0.63
CA ARG A 92 -3.85 6.13 1.27
C ARG A 92 -3.69 6.02 2.77
N LEU A 93 -3.15 7.05 3.39
CA LEU A 93 -3.22 7.23 4.84
C LEU A 93 -4.47 8.03 5.13
N VAL A 94 -5.47 7.36 5.70
CA VAL A 94 -6.82 7.94 5.88
C VAL A 94 -6.90 8.77 7.15
N THR A 95 -6.37 8.22 8.25
CA THR A 95 -6.47 8.85 9.56
C THR A 95 -5.21 8.59 10.36
N VAL A 96 -4.78 9.59 11.12
CA VAL A 96 -3.68 9.49 12.09
C VAL A 96 -4.23 9.91 13.43
N THR A 97 -3.99 9.10 14.46
CA THR A 97 -4.40 9.42 15.82
C THR A 97 -3.16 9.38 16.73
N GLY A 98 -2.89 10.51 17.37
CA GLY A 98 -1.97 10.57 18.50
C GLY A 98 -0.49 10.45 18.18
N GLY A 99 -0.05 10.73 16.95
CA GLY A 99 1.37 10.60 16.63
C GLY A 99 1.77 11.29 15.36
N THR A 100 3.04 11.10 15.01
CA THR A 100 3.61 11.57 13.74
C THR A 100 4.23 10.36 13.05
N PRO A 101 3.42 9.48 12.46
CA PRO A 101 3.92 8.23 11.90
C PRO A 101 4.72 8.46 10.62
N THR A 102 5.54 7.48 10.30
CA THR A 102 6.12 7.34 8.96
C THR A 102 5.61 6.04 8.39
N ILE A 103 4.98 6.11 7.23
CA ILE A 103 4.39 4.96 6.55
C ILE A 103 5.18 4.73 5.26
N ALA A 104 5.95 3.66 5.24
CA ALA A 104 6.72 3.27 4.06
C ALA A 104 6.03 2.11 3.36
N THR A 105 5.77 2.25 2.07
CA THR A 105 5.01 1.26 1.30
C THR A 105 5.84 0.76 0.12
N THR A 106 5.87 -0.55 -0.02
CA THR A 106 6.44 -1.22 -1.20
C THR A 106 5.36 -2.10 -1.79
N ILE A 107 5.19 -2.05 -3.09
CA ILE A 107 4.18 -2.84 -3.80
C ILE A 107 4.88 -3.79 -4.74
N GLY A 108 4.50 -5.06 -4.68
CA GLY A 108 4.92 -6.08 -5.62
C GLY A 108 3.73 -6.63 -6.38
N ALA A 109 3.93 -7.03 -7.63
CA ALA A 109 2.89 -7.61 -8.45
C ALA A 109 3.43 -8.73 -9.33
N ALA A 110 2.65 -9.78 -9.44
CA ALA A 110 2.98 -10.92 -10.28
C ALA A 110 1.78 -11.45 -11.04
#